data_7794c89a953b99e2aa184af73370afdb
#
_entry.id   7794c89a953b99e2aa184af73370afdb
#
_cell.length_a   1.000
_cell.length_b   1.000
_cell.length_c   1.000
_cell.angle_alpha   90.00
_cell.angle_beta   90.00
_cell.angle_gamma   90.00
#
_symmetry.space_group_name_H-M   'P 1'
#
loop_
_entity.id
_entity.type
_entity.pdbx_description
1 polymer ?
#
loop_
_entity_poly.entity_id
_entity_poly.type
_entity_poly.pdbx_seq_one_letter_code
_entity_poly.pdbx_strand_id
1 'polypeptide(L)'
;FGYLIFVVQFEYGFSIISGALALTVFNLPQMTRNVEDSLKHVHHTQREAGLALGISRWETVVHVVIPEALPGIVTGVVLASGRIFGEAAALIYTAGQSAPALDWSNWNILSVTSPISIFRQAETLAVHIWKVNSEGTIPDATIVSAGSAAVLLIFILIFNFGARKLGSYLHKKLTAA
;
A
#
# COMPACT_ATOMS: atom_id res chain seq x y z
N PHE A 1 -5.91 -0.53 -18.16
CA PHE A 1 -4.70 0.29 -18.37
C PHE A 1 -3.46 -0.40 -17.79
N GLY A 2 -3.43 -0.80 -16.50
CA GLY A 2 -2.27 -1.43 -15.86
C GLY A 2 -1.71 -2.63 -16.63
N TYR A 3 -2.59 -3.52 -17.11
CA TYR A 3 -2.20 -4.65 -17.94
C TYR A 3 -1.50 -4.21 -19.25
N LEU A 4 -2.15 -3.33 -20.01
CA LEU A 4 -1.62 -2.91 -21.32
C LEU A 4 -0.28 -2.17 -21.20
N ILE A 5 -0.12 -1.34 -20.17
CA ILE A 5 1.08 -0.53 -19.99
C ILE A 5 2.20 -1.38 -19.40
N PHE A 6 1.99 -1.98 -18.23
CA PHE A 6 3.09 -2.60 -17.45
C PHE A 6 3.38 -4.04 -17.90
N VAL A 7 2.33 -4.83 -18.24
CA VAL A 7 2.53 -6.23 -18.63
C VAL A 7 2.91 -6.35 -20.10
N VAL A 8 2.25 -5.59 -20.99
CA VAL A 8 2.43 -5.71 -22.43
C VAL A 8 3.47 -4.73 -22.96
N GLN A 9 3.29 -3.41 -22.74
CA GLN A 9 4.14 -2.40 -23.39
C GLN A 9 5.54 -2.30 -22.76
N PHE A 10 5.64 -2.39 -21.42
CA PHE A 10 6.94 -2.45 -20.73
C PHE A 10 7.54 -3.85 -20.65
N GLU A 11 6.82 -4.87 -21.15
CA GLU A 11 7.27 -6.26 -21.19
C GLU A 11 7.68 -6.85 -19.82
N TYR A 12 7.17 -6.27 -18.72
CA TYR A 12 7.44 -6.82 -17.39
C TYR A 12 6.70 -8.12 -17.11
N GLY A 13 5.76 -8.52 -17.99
CA GLY A 13 4.94 -9.70 -17.81
C GLY A 13 4.06 -9.62 -16.55
N PHE A 14 3.44 -10.74 -16.21
CA PHE A 14 2.76 -10.88 -14.92
C PHE A 14 3.82 -10.94 -13.81
N SER A 15 3.89 -9.90 -12.99
CA SER A 15 4.95 -9.76 -11.99
C SER A 15 4.52 -8.89 -10.83
N ILE A 16 5.22 -9.03 -9.70
CA ILE A 16 5.01 -8.19 -8.51
C ILE A 16 5.16 -6.71 -8.87
N ILE A 17 6.15 -6.35 -9.69
CA ILE A 17 6.39 -4.97 -10.09
C ILE A 17 5.24 -4.41 -10.94
N SER A 18 4.69 -5.19 -11.89
CA SER A 18 3.54 -4.78 -12.70
C SER A 18 2.31 -4.53 -11.83
N GLY A 19 2.06 -5.41 -10.85
CA GLY A 19 0.98 -5.24 -9.88
C GLY A 19 1.18 -4.01 -8.99
N ALA A 20 2.38 -3.82 -8.46
CA ALA A 20 2.71 -2.69 -7.60
C ALA A 20 2.56 -1.35 -8.33
N LEU A 21 3.04 -1.24 -9.56
CA LEU A 21 2.91 -0.04 -10.38
C LEU A 21 1.45 0.25 -10.74
N ALA A 22 0.68 -0.77 -11.12
CA ALA A 22 -0.74 -0.63 -11.42
C ALA A 22 -1.53 -0.12 -10.19
N LEU A 23 -1.30 -0.71 -9.01
CA LEU A 23 -1.92 -0.26 -7.77
C LEU A 23 -1.48 1.15 -7.37
N THR A 24 -0.21 1.50 -7.58
CA THR A 24 0.31 2.84 -7.30
C THR A 24 -0.42 3.88 -8.14
N VAL A 25 -0.49 3.69 -9.47
CA VAL A 25 -1.19 4.62 -10.36
C VAL A 25 -2.67 4.73 -10.01
N PHE A 26 -3.31 3.61 -9.67
CA PHE A 26 -4.73 3.59 -9.30
C PHE A 26 -5.01 4.33 -7.98
N ASN A 27 -4.14 4.19 -6.98
CA ASN A 27 -4.35 4.79 -5.66
C ASN A 27 -3.73 6.18 -5.50
N LEU A 28 -2.84 6.60 -6.39
CA LEU A 28 -2.14 7.89 -6.33
C LEU A 28 -3.08 9.09 -6.23
N PRO A 29 -4.16 9.22 -7.04
CA PRO A 29 -5.06 10.37 -6.95
C PRO A 29 -5.76 10.46 -5.57
N GLN A 30 -6.18 9.32 -5.04
CA GLN A 30 -6.83 9.26 -3.72
C GLN A 30 -5.85 9.63 -2.61
N MET A 31 -4.62 9.10 -2.68
CA MET A 31 -3.60 9.41 -1.69
C MET A 31 -3.19 10.88 -1.73
N THR A 32 -3.05 11.47 -2.92
CA THR A 32 -2.76 12.90 -3.08
C THR A 32 -3.84 13.75 -2.43
N ARG A 33 -5.12 13.43 -2.64
CA ARG A 33 -6.23 14.14 -2.00
C ARG A 33 -6.20 14.01 -0.48
N ASN A 34 -5.95 12.82 0.05
CA ASN A 34 -5.87 12.61 1.49
C ASN A 34 -4.76 13.44 2.13
N VAL A 35 -3.60 13.54 1.47
CA VAL A 35 -2.48 14.37 1.95
C VAL A 35 -2.84 15.85 1.85
N GLU A 36 -3.41 16.29 0.72
CA GLU A 36 -3.84 17.67 0.52
C GLU A 36 -4.86 18.11 1.59
N ASP A 37 -5.87 17.30 1.83
CA ASP A 37 -6.89 17.57 2.85
C ASP A 37 -6.26 17.61 4.25
N SER A 38 -5.36 16.70 4.57
CA SER A 38 -4.66 16.72 5.86
C SER A 38 -3.84 17.99 6.07
N LEU A 39 -3.16 18.46 5.02
CA LEU A 39 -2.40 19.71 5.05
C LEU A 39 -3.31 20.94 5.17
N LYS A 40 -4.48 20.95 4.52
CA LYS A 40 -5.46 22.04 4.59
C LYS A 40 -6.14 22.14 5.96
N HIS A 41 -6.27 21.04 6.68
CA HIS A 41 -6.88 21.01 8.02
C HIS A 41 -6.00 21.65 9.09
N VAL A 42 -4.72 21.87 8.84
CA VAL A 42 -3.84 22.60 9.76
C VAL A 42 -4.31 24.04 9.90
N HIS A 43 -4.55 24.49 11.15
CA HIS A 43 -5.13 25.77 11.46
C HIS A 43 -4.29 26.91 10.88
N HIS A 44 -4.98 27.91 10.27
CA HIS A 44 -4.33 29.07 9.65
C HIS A 44 -3.45 29.86 10.63
N THR A 45 -3.87 29.95 11.89
CA THR A 45 -3.12 30.62 12.95
C THR A 45 -1.74 30.03 13.21
N GLN A 46 -1.54 28.71 13.01
CA GLN A 46 -0.23 28.09 13.16
C GLN A 46 0.72 28.49 12.03
N ARG A 47 0.19 28.63 10.81
CA ARG A 47 0.97 29.13 9.67
C ARG A 47 1.37 30.59 9.84
N GLU A 48 0.45 31.42 10.35
CA GLU A 48 0.71 32.82 10.64
C GLU A 48 1.71 32.98 11.79
N ALA A 49 1.60 32.17 12.83
CA ALA A 49 2.54 32.18 13.95
C ALA A 49 3.97 31.87 13.47
N GLY A 50 4.16 30.86 12.61
CA GLY A 50 5.47 30.57 12.01
C GLY A 50 6.04 31.77 11.24
N LEU A 51 5.23 32.37 10.40
CA LEU A 51 5.65 33.56 9.63
C LEU A 51 5.92 34.77 10.52
N ALA A 52 5.15 34.96 11.59
CA ALA A 52 5.35 36.05 12.55
C ALA A 52 6.67 35.94 13.33
N LEU A 53 7.16 34.70 13.53
CA LEU A 53 8.48 34.41 14.10
C LEU A 53 9.64 34.69 13.12
N GLY A 54 9.34 35.13 11.90
CA GLY A 54 10.34 35.47 10.88
C GLY A 54 10.94 34.28 10.14
N ILE A 55 10.41 33.07 10.31
CA ILE A 55 10.83 31.89 9.53
C ILE A 55 10.24 31.94 8.12
N SER A 56 10.95 31.38 7.16
CA SER A 56 10.51 31.36 5.78
C SER A 56 9.24 30.53 5.57
N ARG A 57 8.52 30.76 4.47
CA ARG A 57 7.33 29.97 4.11
C ARG A 57 7.64 28.47 4.00
N TRP A 58 8.80 28.13 3.47
CA TRP A 58 9.22 26.75 3.33
C TRP A 58 9.50 26.10 4.68
N GLU A 59 10.21 26.79 5.56
CA GLU A 59 10.48 26.31 6.93
C GLU A 59 9.20 26.16 7.74
N THR A 60 8.23 27.10 7.60
CA THR A 60 6.91 26.99 8.21
C THR A 60 6.19 25.72 7.74
N VAL A 61 6.25 25.41 6.44
CA VAL A 61 5.63 24.19 5.91
C VAL A 61 6.30 22.95 6.51
N VAL A 62 7.62 22.87 6.51
CA VAL A 62 8.37 21.66 6.91
C VAL A 62 8.32 21.43 8.42
N HIS A 63 8.43 22.49 9.23
CA HIS A 63 8.58 22.38 10.69
C HIS A 63 7.29 22.58 11.47
N VAL A 64 6.24 23.17 10.85
CA VAL A 64 4.96 23.41 11.53
C VAL A 64 3.84 22.63 10.84
N VAL A 65 3.63 22.84 9.53
CA VAL A 65 2.44 22.31 8.85
C VAL A 65 2.51 20.80 8.66
N ILE A 66 3.64 20.27 8.19
CA ILE A 66 3.78 18.83 7.95
C ILE A 66 3.69 18.01 9.25
N PRO A 67 4.40 18.35 10.33
CA PRO A 67 4.27 17.63 11.62
C PRO A 67 2.84 17.64 12.15
N GLU A 68 2.15 18.76 12.07
CA GLU A 68 0.76 18.88 12.55
C GLU A 68 -0.23 18.11 11.66
N ALA A 69 0.01 18.04 10.34
CA ALA A 69 -0.81 17.27 9.41
C ALA A 69 -0.57 15.73 9.51
N LEU A 70 0.49 15.30 10.17
CA LEU A 70 0.93 13.91 10.18
C LEU A 70 -0.15 12.91 10.62
N PRO A 71 -0.96 13.15 11.66
CA PRO A 71 -2.03 12.23 12.07
C PRO A 71 -3.08 12.02 10.97
N GLY A 72 -3.43 13.07 10.25
CA GLY A 72 -4.34 13.01 9.09
C GLY A 72 -3.75 12.21 7.94
N ILE A 73 -2.48 12.46 7.60
CA ILE A 73 -1.75 11.72 6.56
C ILE A 73 -1.69 10.23 6.90
N VAL A 74 -1.34 9.88 8.14
CA VAL A 74 -1.28 8.48 8.60
C VAL A 74 -2.66 7.82 8.50
N THR A 75 -3.71 8.53 8.87
CA THR A 75 -5.08 8.01 8.71
C THR A 75 -5.41 7.74 7.25
N GLY A 76 -5.05 8.64 6.33
CA GLY A 76 -5.19 8.46 4.89
C GLY A 76 -4.42 7.23 4.37
N VAL A 77 -3.17 7.04 4.82
CA VAL A 77 -2.35 5.86 4.48
C VAL A 77 -3.01 4.56 4.96
N VAL A 78 -3.52 4.54 6.19
CA VAL A 78 -4.21 3.37 6.76
C VAL A 78 -5.45 2.99 5.95
N LEU A 79 -6.26 3.98 5.58
CA LEU A 79 -7.47 3.76 4.76
C LEU A 79 -7.13 3.27 3.35
N ALA A 80 -6.14 3.90 2.70
CA ALA A 80 -5.66 3.47 1.38
C ALA A 80 -5.10 2.05 1.41
N SER A 81 -4.31 1.71 2.43
CA SER A 81 -3.74 0.37 2.59
C SER A 81 -4.81 -0.70 2.77
N GLY A 82 -5.84 -0.42 3.59
CA GLY A 82 -6.96 -1.35 3.77
C GLY A 82 -7.67 -1.68 2.45
N ARG A 83 -7.83 -0.70 1.57
CA ARG A 83 -8.37 -0.89 0.23
C ARG A 83 -7.42 -1.73 -0.66
N ILE A 84 -6.14 -1.41 -0.66
CA ILE A 84 -5.12 -2.11 -1.46
C ILE A 84 -5.04 -3.59 -1.08
N PHE A 85 -5.10 -3.93 0.21
CA PHE A 85 -5.08 -5.33 0.66
C PHE A 85 -6.26 -6.15 0.16
N GLY A 86 -7.42 -5.51 -0.08
CA GLY A 86 -8.60 -6.15 -0.64
C GLY A 86 -8.67 -6.16 -2.17
N GLU A 87 -7.73 -5.49 -2.85
CA GLU A 87 -7.78 -5.37 -4.31
C GLU A 87 -7.36 -6.67 -4.98
N ALA A 88 -8.29 -7.34 -5.64
CA ALA A 88 -8.04 -8.55 -6.40
C ALA A 88 -8.08 -8.30 -7.91
N ALA A 89 -9.05 -7.53 -8.39
CA ALA A 89 -9.32 -7.40 -9.82
C ALA A 89 -8.14 -6.83 -10.62
N ALA A 90 -7.49 -5.79 -10.11
CA ALA A 90 -6.32 -5.21 -10.77
C ALA A 90 -5.12 -6.16 -10.74
N LEU A 91 -4.94 -6.91 -9.65
CA LEU A 91 -3.79 -7.80 -9.46
C LEU A 91 -3.89 -9.09 -10.28
N ILE A 92 -5.08 -9.63 -10.50
CA ILE A 92 -5.30 -10.78 -11.38
C ILE A 92 -4.70 -10.53 -12.76
N TYR A 93 -4.85 -9.32 -13.28
CA TYR A 93 -4.39 -8.95 -14.62
C TYR A 93 -2.98 -8.33 -14.66
N THR A 94 -2.31 -8.14 -13.53
CA THR A 94 -0.98 -7.50 -13.49
C THR A 94 0.06 -8.29 -12.72
N ALA A 95 -0.25 -8.78 -11.54
CA ALA A 95 0.66 -9.60 -10.73
C ALA A 95 0.57 -11.10 -11.04
N GLY A 96 -0.59 -11.53 -11.56
CA GLY A 96 -0.88 -12.92 -11.88
C GLY A 96 -1.71 -13.63 -10.81
N GLN A 97 -2.01 -14.90 -11.08
CA GLN A 97 -2.86 -15.75 -10.26
C GLN A 97 -2.11 -17.00 -9.77
N SER A 98 -0.80 -17.00 -9.86
CA SER A 98 0.04 -18.16 -9.58
C SER A 98 1.18 -17.77 -8.64
N ALA A 99 1.44 -18.63 -7.68
CA ALA A 99 2.63 -18.55 -6.84
C ALA A 99 3.62 -19.61 -7.34
N PRO A 100 4.68 -19.25 -8.11
CA PRO A 100 5.67 -20.20 -8.57
C PRO A 100 6.43 -20.82 -7.40
N ALA A 101 6.94 -22.04 -7.57
CA ALA A 101 7.80 -22.66 -6.59
C ALA A 101 9.05 -21.79 -6.36
N LEU A 102 9.35 -21.52 -5.08
CA LEU A 102 10.47 -20.68 -4.68
C LEU A 102 11.70 -21.53 -4.39
N ASP A 103 12.83 -21.13 -4.94
CA ASP A 103 14.14 -21.68 -4.60
C ASP A 103 14.80 -20.80 -3.55
N TRP A 104 14.79 -21.23 -2.30
CA TRP A 104 15.36 -20.50 -1.17
C TRP A 104 16.89 -20.45 -1.16
N SER A 105 17.54 -21.20 -2.04
CA SER A 105 19.00 -21.12 -2.24
C SER A 105 19.41 -20.03 -3.23
N ASN A 106 18.48 -19.57 -4.06
CA ASN A 106 18.73 -18.58 -5.10
C ASN A 106 18.26 -17.19 -4.68
N TRP A 107 19.18 -16.30 -4.35
CA TRP A 107 18.92 -14.91 -3.93
C TRP A 107 19.12 -13.88 -5.06
N ASN A 108 19.08 -14.30 -6.31
CA ASN A 108 19.20 -13.40 -7.44
C ASN A 108 17.88 -12.69 -7.74
N ILE A 109 17.85 -11.35 -7.66
CA ILE A 109 16.66 -10.51 -7.89
C ILE A 109 16.05 -10.69 -9.29
N LEU A 110 16.87 -11.01 -10.28
CA LEU A 110 16.42 -11.20 -11.68
C LEU A 110 15.87 -12.61 -11.95
N SER A 111 16.10 -13.57 -11.06
CA SER A 111 15.62 -14.94 -11.22
C SER A 111 14.16 -15.08 -10.78
N VAL A 112 13.30 -15.57 -11.65
CA VAL A 112 11.87 -15.77 -11.38
C VAL A 112 11.60 -16.75 -10.22
N THR A 113 12.53 -17.64 -9.91
CA THR A 113 12.43 -18.61 -8.81
C THR A 113 12.89 -18.03 -7.47
N SER A 114 13.54 -16.87 -7.45
CA SER A 114 14.08 -16.26 -6.25
C SER A 114 12.96 -15.68 -5.35
N PRO A 115 13.03 -15.87 -4.03
CA PRO A 115 12.07 -15.29 -3.08
C PRO A 115 12.00 -13.77 -3.12
N ILE A 116 13.12 -13.09 -3.41
CA ILE A 116 13.23 -11.62 -3.45
C ILE A 116 12.99 -11.02 -4.83
N SER A 117 12.71 -11.83 -5.86
CA SER A 117 12.49 -11.32 -7.21
C SER A 117 11.20 -10.52 -7.31
N ILE A 118 11.31 -9.28 -7.79
CA ILE A 118 10.15 -8.42 -8.10
C ILE A 118 9.54 -8.72 -9.48
N PHE A 119 10.24 -9.47 -10.32
CA PHE A 119 9.80 -9.87 -11.66
C PHE A 119 9.08 -11.21 -11.70
N ARG A 120 8.95 -11.88 -10.56
CA ARG A 120 8.15 -13.10 -10.46
C ARG A 120 6.67 -12.81 -10.35
N GLN A 121 5.85 -13.78 -10.71
CA GLN A 121 4.42 -13.76 -10.41
C GLN A 121 4.21 -13.90 -8.91
N ALA A 122 3.13 -13.30 -8.42
CA ALA A 122 2.70 -13.46 -7.04
C ALA A 122 1.18 -13.43 -6.95
N GLU A 123 0.66 -14.33 -6.15
CA GLU A 123 -0.73 -14.39 -5.78
C GLU A 123 -0.90 -13.70 -4.42
N THR A 124 -1.78 -12.69 -4.35
CA THR A 124 -2.16 -12.10 -3.06
C THR A 124 -3.28 -12.90 -2.41
N LEU A 125 -3.45 -12.78 -1.08
CA LEU A 125 -4.54 -13.45 -0.39
C LEU A 125 -5.92 -13.08 -0.96
N ALA A 126 -6.13 -11.84 -1.39
CA ALA A 126 -7.37 -11.41 -2.02
C ALA A 126 -7.61 -12.13 -3.36
N VAL A 127 -6.57 -12.26 -4.20
CA VAL A 127 -6.63 -13.03 -5.46
C VAL A 127 -6.84 -14.52 -5.17
N HIS A 128 -6.17 -15.06 -4.16
CA HIS A 128 -6.33 -16.46 -3.75
C HIS A 128 -7.78 -16.78 -3.33
N ILE A 129 -8.37 -15.94 -2.49
CA ILE A 129 -9.78 -16.08 -2.06
C ILE A 129 -10.71 -16.07 -3.29
N TRP A 130 -10.50 -15.12 -4.19
CA TRP A 130 -11.29 -15.02 -5.42
C TRP A 130 -11.14 -16.29 -6.28
N LYS A 131 -9.92 -16.75 -6.52
CA LYS A 131 -9.58 -17.90 -7.34
C LYS A 131 -10.21 -19.19 -6.79
N VAL A 132 -9.99 -19.47 -5.51
CA VAL A 132 -10.53 -20.67 -4.84
C VAL A 132 -12.08 -20.72 -4.95
N ASN A 133 -12.74 -19.57 -4.80
CA ASN A 133 -14.20 -19.52 -4.91
C ASN A 133 -14.70 -19.57 -6.35
N SER A 134 -13.96 -19.04 -7.32
CA SER A 134 -14.39 -18.95 -8.73
C SER A 134 -14.12 -20.23 -9.50
N GLU A 135 -13.00 -20.89 -9.24
CA GLU A 135 -12.59 -22.08 -9.99
C GLU A 135 -13.25 -23.36 -9.46
N GLY A 136 -13.64 -23.41 -8.19
CA GLY A 136 -14.40 -24.52 -7.58
C GLY A 136 -13.72 -25.90 -7.67
N THR A 137 -12.41 -25.93 -7.96
CA THR A 137 -11.65 -27.16 -8.25
C THR A 137 -11.22 -27.91 -7.00
N ILE A 138 -11.32 -27.28 -5.81
CA ILE A 138 -10.85 -27.83 -4.55
C ILE A 138 -12.08 -28.30 -3.73
N PRO A 139 -12.14 -29.55 -3.26
CA PRO A 139 -13.28 -30.05 -2.48
C PRO A 139 -13.61 -29.18 -1.25
N ASP A 140 -12.58 -28.61 -0.61
CA ASP A 140 -12.69 -27.79 0.60
C ASP A 140 -12.60 -26.29 0.33
N ALA A 141 -12.99 -25.84 -0.87
CA ALA A 141 -12.88 -24.43 -1.31
C ALA A 141 -13.42 -23.43 -0.29
N THR A 142 -14.57 -23.70 0.30
CA THR A 142 -15.21 -22.81 1.29
C THR A 142 -14.35 -22.68 2.56
N ILE A 143 -13.76 -23.76 3.05
CA ILE A 143 -12.93 -23.76 4.27
C ILE A 143 -11.62 -23.03 4.01
N VAL A 144 -10.97 -23.31 2.87
CA VAL A 144 -9.71 -22.67 2.47
C VAL A 144 -9.91 -21.17 2.25
N SER A 145 -10.99 -20.78 1.57
CA SER A 145 -11.35 -19.39 1.33
C SER A 145 -11.63 -18.65 2.65
N ALA A 146 -12.44 -19.24 3.55
CA ALA A 146 -12.73 -18.66 4.86
C ALA A 146 -11.47 -18.50 5.71
N GLY A 147 -10.58 -19.50 5.71
CA GLY A 147 -9.28 -19.45 6.40
C GLY A 147 -8.39 -18.32 5.85
N SER A 148 -8.29 -18.22 4.54
CA SER A 148 -7.52 -17.17 3.86
C SER A 148 -8.07 -15.76 4.14
N ALA A 149 -9.41 -15.61 4.17
CA ALA A 149 -10.06 -14.36 4.53
C ALA A 149 -9.79 -13.97 5.98
N ALA A 150 -9.82 -14.93 6.91
CA ALA A 150 -9.49 -14.69 8.32
C ALA A 150 -8.03 -14.23 8.48
N VAL A 151 -7.08 -14.88 7.79
CA VAL A 151 -5.66 -14.48 7.80
C VAL A 151 -5.50 -13.06 7.24
N LEU A 152 -6.14 -12.74 6.12
CA LEU A 152 -6.10 -11.41 5.52
C LEU A 152 -6.64 -10.34 6.50
N LEU A 153 -7.76 -10.63 7.16
CA LEU A 153 -8.37 -9.72 8.14
C LEU A 153 -7.44 -9.48 9.33
N ILE A 154 -6.85 -10.53 9.89
CA ILE A 154 -5.89 -10.43 11.00
C ILE A 154 -4.69 -9.58 10.56
N PHE A 155 -4.16 -9.82 9.37
CA PHE A 155 -3.04 -9.05 8.84
C PHE A 155 -3.37 -7.56 8.68
N ILE A 156 -4.55 -7.24 8.15
CA ILE A 156 -5.04 -5.85 8.02
C ILE A 156 -5.17 -5.18 9.40
N LEU A 157 -5.69 -5.90 10.40
CA LEU A 157 -5.81 -5.36 11.76
C LEU A 157 -4.45 -5.07 12.38
N ILE A 158 -3.49 -6.00 12.27
CA ILE A 158 -2.11 -5.81 12.77
C ILE A 158 -1.45 -4.63 12.07
N PHE A 159 -1.57 -4.55 10.75
CA PHE A 159 -1.03 -3.44 9.97
C PHE A 159 -1.62 -2.09 10.41
N ASN A 160 -2.94 -2.00 10.51
CA ASN A 160 -3.64 -0.78 10.91
C ASN A 160 -3.24 -0.32 12.32
N PHE A 161 -3.14 -1.25 13.26
CA PHE A 161 -2.70 -0.95 14.62
C PHE A 161 -1.24 -0.47 14.64
N GLY A 162 -0.35 -1.17 13.92
CA GLY A 162 1.06 -0.81 13.80
C GLY A 162 1.26 0.57 13.15
N ALA A 163 0.57 0.83 12.04
CA ALA A 163 0.65 2.10 11.33
C ALA A 163 0.16 3.29 12.17
N ARG A 164 -0.96 3.12 12.89
CA ARG A 164 -1.47 4.16 13.81
C ARG A 164 -0.52 4.41 14.98
N LYS A 165 0.04 3.36 15.58
CA LYS A 165 1.01 3.50 16.67
C LYS A 165 2.28 4.20 16.22
N LEU A 166 2.80 3.83 15.03
CA LEU A 166 3.96 4.47 14.44
C LEU A 166 3.69 5.94 14.12
N GLY A 167 2.55 6.26 13.51
CA GLY A 167 2.14 7.64 13.22
C GLY A 167 2.02 8.50 14.48
N SER A 168 1.40 7.98 15.52
CA SER A 168 1.32 8.67 16.82
C SER A 168 2.69 8.89 17.47
N TYR A 169 3.59 7.91 17.36
CA TYR A 169 4.96 8.05 17.84
C TYR A 169 5.74 9.13 17.07
N LEU A 170 5.66 9.12 15.74
CA LEU A 170 6.32 10.11 14.89
C LEU A 170 5.78 11.52 15.16
N HIS A 171 4.46 11.67 15.25
CA HIS A 171 3.84 12.96 15.58
C HIS A 171 4.36 13.51 16.90
N LYS A 172 4.33 12.72 17.98
CA LYS A 172 4.85 13.13 19.28
C LYS A 172 6.32 13.53 19.22
N LYS A 173 7.15 12.81 18.48
CA LYS A 173 8.59 13.11 18.35
C LYS A 173 8.85 14.40 17.57
N LEU A 174 8.03 14.71 16.58
CA LEU A 174 8.19 15.90 15.74
C LEU A 174 7.55 17.17 16.33
N THR A 175 6.53 17.02 17.19
CA THR A 175 5.85 18.15 17.84
C THR A 175 6.37 18.44 19.26
N ALA A 176 7.12 17.53 19.87
CA ALA A 176 7.72 17.71 21.21
C ALA A 176 9.18 18.19 21.16
N ALA A 177 9.74 18.42 19.98
CA ALA A 177 11.07 18.99 19.75
C ALA A 177 10.93 20.46 19.38
#